data_adca3e92427719e9162012f2d139755a
#
_entry.id   adca3e92427719e9162012f2d139755a
#
_cell.length_a   1.000
_cell.length_b   1.000
_cell.length_c   1.000
_cell.angle_alpha   90.00
_cell.angle_beta   90.00
_cell.angle_gamma   90.00
#
_symmetry.space_group_name_H-M   'P 1'
#
loop_
_entity.id
_entity.type
_entity.pdbx_description
1 polymer ?
#
loop_
_entity_poly.entity_id
_entity_poly.type
_entity_poly.pdbx_seq_one_letter_code
_entity_poly.pdbx_strand_id
1 'polypeptide(L)'
;MFERIQDRKTDLSMNRWLSNSYVHCALILMVWAATCLPNLGKAQLWDIDEGNNAECAYEMMESGNWIVPTFNYQLRVDKPALLYWMQILCYQSFGVNEFSARFPCALGALVSMLALYYLGKTMLGWQTGLLGSISLAGMPAFVGAAHFANPDSLLNASILCTLLAFYLGYQKGTSTWMLWTGITTGVGMLAKGPIAVALPGLMILVFLVWEKQTRRLQSVHLLGSVLLFLLVAAPWYAWVGVETKFEWHRGFFLKHNL
;
A
#
# COMPACT_ATOMS: atom_id res chain seq x y z
N MET A 1 38.86 32.36 17.99
CA MET A 1 37.45 32.72 18.35
C MET A 1 36.52 32.68 17.13
N PHE A 2 36.91 33.20 15.97
CA PHE A 2 36.11 33.18 14.73
C PHE A 2 35.89 31.76 14.18
N GLU A 3 36.88 30.86 14.19
CA GLU A 3 36.73 29.46 13.74
C GLU A 3 35.68 28.69 14.55
N ARG A 4 35.63 28.83 15.84
CA ARG A 4 34.62 28.17 16.71
C ARG A 4 33.19 28.68 16.48
N ILE A 5 33.01 29.89 15.99
CA ILE A 5 31.69 30.44 15.63
C ILE A 5 31.24 29.91 14.28
N GLN A 6 32.17 29.71 13.36
CA GLN A 6 31.91 29.15 12.02
C GLN A 6 31.57 27.66 12.09
N ASP A 7 32.32 26.87 12.91
CA ASP A 7 32.02 25.46 13.16
C ASP A 7 30.66 25.28 13.85
N ARG A 8 30.30 26.13 14.79
CA ARG A 8 29.00 26.07 15.48
C ARG A 8 27.83 26.44 14.56
N LYS A 9 28.00 27.34 13.58
CA LYS A 9 27.00 27.69 12.57
C LYS A 9 26.83 26.59 11.53
N THR A 10 27.92 25.95 11.09
CA THR A 10 27.89 24.78 10.19
C THR A 10 27.25 23.58 10.88
N ASP A 11 27.55 23.29 12.12
CA ASP A 11 26.91 22.22 12.91
C ASP A 11 25.42 22.46 13.11
N LEU A 12 24.99 23.68 13.41
CA LEU A 12 23.58 24.03 13.57
C LEU A 12 22.81 23.99 12.24
N SER A 13 23.42 24.38 11.13
CA SER A 13 22.82 24.31 9.81
C SER A 13 22.74 22.85 9.32
N MET A 14 23.78 22.07 9.53
CA MET A 14 23.83 20.64 9.19
C MET A 14 22.83 19.83 10.00
N ASN A 15 22.70 20.07 11.30
CA ASN A 15 21.67 19.44 12.14
C ASN A 15 20.24 19.81 11.70
N ARG A 16 20.01 21.04 11.28
CA ARG A 16 18.71 21.51 10.79
C ARG A 16 18.37 20.92 9.43
N TRP A 17 19.35 20.70 8.58
CA TRP A 17 19.21 20.06 7.27
C TRP A 17 18.93 18.56 7.43
N LEU A 18 19.71 17.89 8.28
CA LEU A 18 19.58 16.46 8.60
C LEU A 18 18.25 16.10 9.29
N SER A 19 17.56 17.05 9.93
CA SER A 19 16.25 16.81 10.53
C SER A 19 15.06 17.15 9.62
N ASN A 20 15.32 17.62 8.40
CA ASN A 20 14.29 18.07 7.48
C ASN A 20 13.62 16.87 6.76
N SER A 21 12.30 16.72 6.97
CA SER A 21 11.52 15.62 6.37
C SER A 21 11.52 15.64 4.84
N TYR A 22 11.64 16.80 4.20
CA TYR A 22 11.72 16.88 2.72
C TYR A 22 12.99 16.23 2.20
N VAL A 23 14.12 16.43 2.91
CA VAL A 23 15.40 15.77 2.57
C VAL A 23 15.27 14.25 2.71
N HIS A 24 14.62 13.78 3.77
CA HIS A 24 14.40 12.34 3.99
C HIS A 24 13.48 11.74 2.90
N CYS A 25 12.39 12.43 2.55
CA CYS A 25 11.52 11.99 1.46
C CYS A 25 12.25 11.96 0.12
N ALA A 26 13.11 12.94 -0.17
CA ALA A 26 13.95 12.95 -1.39
C ALA A 26 14.95 11.79 -1.40
N LEU A 27 15.59 11.49 -0.27
CA LEU A 27 16.48 10.33 -0.13
C LEU A 27 15.72 9.00 -0.33
N ILE A 28 14.55 8.87 0.28
CA ILE A 28 13.69 7.69 0.10
C ILE A 28 13.30 7.54 -1.36
N LEU A 29 12.91 8.63 -2.02
CA LEU A 29 12.57 8.63 -3.44
C LEU A 29 13.76 8.20 -4.32
N MET A 30 14.96 8.70 -4.03
CA MET A 30 16.19 8.30 -4.74
C MET A 30 16.51 6.82 -4.53
N VAL A 31 16.43 6.32 -3.30
CA VAL A 31 16.67 4.90 -3.00
C VAL A 31 15.63 4.03 -3.68
N TRP A 32 14.35 4.38 -3.59
CA TRP A 32 13.27 3.69 -4.31
C TRP A 32 13.51 3.67 -5.82
N ALA A 33 13.84 4.82 -6.41
CA ALA A 33 14.10 4.91 -7.84
C ALA A 33 15.31 4.06 -8.26
N ALA A 34 16.35 3.98 -7.42
CA ALA A 34 17.53 3.18 -7.67
C ALA A 34 17.30 1.66 -7.48
N THR A 35 16.35 1.25 -6.65
CA THR A 35 16.11 -0.17 -6.33
C THR A 35 14.88 -0.75 -7.01
N CYS A 36 13.80 0.01 -7.18
CA CYS A 36 12.50 -0.49 -7.65
C CYS A 36 12.17 -0.14 -9.11
N LEU A 37 12.91 0.78 -9.76
CA LEU A 37 12.66 1.11 -11.18
C LEU A 37 13.58 0.40 -12.18
N PRO A 38 14.85 0.06 -11.87
CA PRO A 38 15.73 -0.55 -12.85
C PRO A 38 15.18 -1.87 -13.35
N ASN A 39 15.25 -2.10 -14.66
CA ASN A 39 14.83 -3.32 -15.35
C ASN A 39 13.34 -3.70 -15.23
N LEU A 40 12.47 -2.80 -14.75
CA LEU A 40 11.04 -3.07 -14.52
C LEU A 40 10.32 -3.58 -15.79
N GLY A 41 10.70 -3.09 -16.97
CA GLY A 41 10.14 -3.49 -18.27
C GLY A 41 11.07 -4.36 -19.13
N LYS A 42 12.22 -4.85 -18.61
CA LYS A 42 13.17 -5.61 -19.44
C LYS A 42 12.90 -7.10 -19.50
N ALA A 43 12.47 -7.69 -18.39
CA ALA A 43 12.16 -9.12 -18.34
C ALA A 43 10.71 -9.34 -18.76
N GLN A 44 10.47 -10.41 -19.53
CA GLN A 44 9.11 -10.86 -19.82
C GLN A 44 8.32 -11.10 -18.54
N LEU A 45 6.99 -10.96 -18.62
CA LEU A 45 6.14 -11.25 -17.47
C LEU A 45 6.24 -12.73 -17.11
N TRP A 46 6.31 -13.01 -15.80
CA TRP A 46 6.35 -14.38 -15.30
C TRP A 46 5.00 -15.06 -15.50
N ASP A 47 5.01 -16.29 -16.01
CA ASP A 47 3.90 -16.93 -16.70
C ASP A 47 2.60 -17.03 -15.88
N ILE A 48 2.62 -17.56 -14.69
CA ILE A 48 1.36 -17.91 -13.99
C ILE A 48 0.71 -16.70 -13.28
N ASP A 49 1.48 -15.88 -12.58
CA ASP A 49 0.91 -14.80 -11.75
C ASP A 49 0.89 -13.44 -12.43
N GLU A 50 2.05 -13.02 -12.99
CA GLU A 50 2.15 -11.69 -13.62
C GLU A 50 1.39 -11.63 -14.93
N GLY A 51 1.58 -12.62 -15.80
CA GLY A 51 0.91 -12.70 -17.10
C GLY A 51 -0.60 -12.71 -16.93
N ASN A 52 -1.09 -13.53 -16.02
CA ASN A 52 -2.52 -13.61 -15.75
C ASN A 52 -3.11 -12.30 -15.20
N ASN A 53 -2.38 -11.57 -14.34
CA ASN A 53 -2.86 -10.29 -13.84
C ASN A 53 -2.80 -9.19 -14.91
N ALA A 54 -1.75 -9.19 -15.72
CA ALA A 54 -1.57 -8.24 -16.81
C ALA A 54 -2.63 -8.43 -17.91
N GLU A 55 -2.90 -9.69 -18.29
CA GLU A 55 -3.94 -10.03 -19.26
C GLU A 55 -5.33 -9.66 -18.75
N CYS A 56 -5.62 -9.96 -17.48
CA CYS A 56 -6.89 -9.58 -16.88
C CYS A 56 -7.12 -8.05 -16.96
N ALA A 57 -6.11 -7.25 -16.66
CA ALA A 57 -6.22 -5.80 -16.79
C ALA A 57 -6.37 -5.35 -18.25
N TYR A 58 -5.71 -6.04 -19.17
CA TYR A 58 -5.85 -5.76 -20.60
C TYR A 58 -7.26 -6.05 -21.10
N GLU A 59 -7.83 -7.23 -20.81
CA GLU A 59 -9.20 -7.59 -21.19
C GLU A 59 -10.25 -6.66 -20.56
N MET A 60 -10.07 -6.26 -19.30
CA MET A 60 -10.92 -5.26 -18.65
C MET A 60 -10.85 -3.90 -19.35
N MET A 61 -9.66 -3.49 -19.81
CA MET A 61 -9.48 -2.26 -20.59
C MET A 61 -10.11 -2.36 -21.99
N GLU A 62 -9.89 -3.48 -22.68
CA GLU A 62 -10.41 -3.72 -24.04
C GLU A 62 -11.94 -3.75 -24.06
N SER A 63 -12.54 -4.48 -23.11
CA SER A 63 -14.00 -4.57 -22.98
C SER A 63 -14.66 -3.30 -22.44
N GLY A 64 -13.88 -2.38 -21.85
CA GLY A 64 -14.41 -1.23 -21.10
C GLY A 64 -15.10 -1.60 -19.79
N ASN A 65 -15.08 -2.87 -19.38
CA ASN A 65 -15.68 -3.34 -18.13
C ASN A 65 -14.66 -3.34 -17.00
N TRP A 66 -14.67 -2.31 -16.18
CA TRP A 66 -13.76 -2.14 -15.04
C TRP A 66 -14.23 -2.86 -13.76
N ILE A 67 -15.33 -3.59 -13.83
CA ILE A 67 -15.95 -4.21 -12.65
C ILE A 67 -15.68 -5.72 -12.61
N VAL A 68 -15.89 -6.43 -13.73
CA VAL A 68 -15.79 -7.89 -13.79
C VAL A 68 -14.42 -8.29 -14.34
N PRO A 69 -13.52 -8.85 -13.51
CA PRO A 69 -12.23 -9.34 -13.98
C PRO A 69 -12.43 -10.59 -14.85
N THR A 70 -11.77 -10.63 -16.02
CA THR A 70 -11.74 -11.80 -16.90
C THR A 70 -10.31 -12.21 -17.22
N PHE A 71 -10.11 -13.47 -17.53
CA PHE A 71 -8.87 -14.04 -18.05
C PHE A 71 -9.22 -15.09 -19.12
N ASN A 72 -8.64 -14.95 -20.31
CA ASN A 72 -9.08 -15.68 -21.52
C ASN A 72 -10.60 -15.53 -21.74
N TYR A 73 -11.11 -14.32 -21.52
CA TYR A 73 -12.55 -13.95 -21.63
C TYR A 73 -13.49 -14.77 -20.73
N GLN A 74 -12.95 -15.43 -19.70
CA GLN A 74 -13.71 -16.12 -18.67
C GLN A 74 -13.61 -15.42 -17.31
N LEU A 75 -14.64 -15.55 -16.49
CA LEU A 75 -14.66 -14.93 -15.16
C LEU A 75 -13.45 -15.36 -14.34
N ARG A 76 -12.66 -14.37 -13.90
CA ARG A 76 -11.53 -14.57 -12.98
C ARG A 76 -11.91 -14.19 -11.55
N VAL A 77 -11.72 -15.13 -10.63
CA VAL A 77 -12.15 -15.00 -9.23
C VAL A 77 -10.99 -14.91 -8.23
N ASP A 78 -9.75 -14.72 -8.71
CA ASP A 78 -8.54 -14.87 -7.87
C ASP A 78 -8.21 -13.63 -7.05
N LYS A 79 -8.42 -12.44 -7.61
CA LYS A 79 -7.96 -11.18 -7.00
C LYS A 79 -9.04 -10.09 -7.15
N PRO A 80 -9.13 -9.15 -6.18
CA PRO A 80 -9.93 -7.94 -6.32
C PRO A 80 -9.34 -6.94 -7.32
N ALA A 81 -10.06 -5.87 -7.64
CA ALA A 81 -9.83 -5.04 -8.81
C ALA A 81 -8.72 -4.00 -8.73
N LEU A 82 -8.19 -3.65 -7.54
CA LEU A 82 -7.29 -2.50 -7.39
C LEU A 82 -6.05 -2.58 -8.29
N LEU A 83 -5.40 -3.74 -8.34
CA LEU A 83 -4.23 -3.93 -9.20
C LEU A 83 -4.59 -3.71 -10.67
N TYR A 84 -5.68 -4.30 -11.14
CA TYR A 84 -6.14 -4.17 -12.52
C TYR A 84 -6.45 -2.72 -12.88
N TRP A 85 -7.14 -1.99 -12.03
CA TRP A 85 -7.41 -0.57 -12.26
C TRP A 85 -6.13 0.26 -12.40
N MET A 86 -5.16 0.03 -11.53
CA MET A 86 -3.87 0.73 -11.62
C MET A 86 -3.09 0.33 -12.88
N GLN A 87 -3.13 -0.93 -13.29
CA GLN A 87 -2.53 -1.40 -14.54
C GLN A 87 -3.21 -0.78 -15.76
N ILE A 88 -4.54 -0.71 -15.80
CA ILE A 88 -5.29 -0.04 -16.88
C ILE A 88 -4.86 1.43 -17.03
N LEU A 89 -4.77 2.16 -15.91
CA LEU A 89 -4.30 3.55 -15.95
C LEU A 89 -2.86 3.67 -16.48
N CYS A 90 -2.00 2.72 -16.13
CA CYS A 90 -0.63 2.67 -16.65
C CYS A 90 -0.61 2.29 -18.15
N TYR A 91 -1.43 1.35 -18.59
CA TYR A 91 -1.56 0.98 -20.01
C TYR A 91 -2.04 2.13 -20.86
N GLN A 92 -3.00 2.90 -20.38
CA GLN A 92 -3.49 4.09 -21.07
C GLN A 92 -2.43 5.21 -21.14
N SER A 93 -1.53 5.29 -20.15
CA SER A 93 -0.51 6.35 -20.06
C SER A 93 0.79 6.01 -20.79
N PHE A 94 1.25 4.76 -20.69
CA PHE A 94 2.57 4.32 -21.14
C PHE A 94 2.52 3.20 -22.20
N GLY A 95 1.30 2.82 -22.63
CA GLY A 95 1.08 1.68 -23.52
C GLY A 95 1.09 0.33 -22.79
N VAL A 96 0.61 -0.72 -23.46
CA VAL A 96 0.58 -2.09 -22.93
C VAL A 96 1.96 -2.71 -23.07
N ASN A 97 2.66 -2.87 -21.94
CA ASN A 97 4.00 -3.44 -21.86
C ASN A 97 4.31 -3.87 -20.41
N GLU A 98 5.42 -4.58 -20.21
CA GLU A 98 5.84 -5.13 -18.92
C GLU A 98 6.09 -4.05 -17.85
N PHE A 99 6.62 -2.89 -18.29
CA PHE A 99 6.81 -1.75 -17.39
C PHE A 99 5.47 -1.28 -16.82
N SER A 100 4.49 -1.06 -17.67
CA SER A 100 3.16 -0.60 -17.27
C SER A 100 2.43 -1.59 -16.37
N ALA A 101 2.64 -2.90 -16.59
CA ALA A 101 2.07 -3.95 -15.76
C ALA A 101 2.64 -3.94 -14.33
N ARG A 102 3.95 -3.65 -14.17
CA ARG A 102 4.67 -3.70 -12.88
C ARG A 102 4.71 -2.36 -12.15
N PHE A 103 4.59 -1.25 -12.86
CA PHE A 103 4.73 0.08 -12.27
C PHE A 103 3.79 0.36 -11.08
N PRO A 104 2.53 -0.11 -11.05
CA PRO A 104 1.68 -0.02 -9.86
C PRO A 104 2.32 -0.64 -8.61
N CYS A 105 3.02 -1.77 -8.75
CA CYS A 105 3.68 -2.46 -7.64
C CYS A 105 4.91 -1.69 -7.16
N ALA A 106 5.69 -1.10 -8.09
CA ALA A 106 6.78 -0.21 -7.72
C ALA A 106 6.28 1.04 -6.98
N LEU A 107 5.15 1.64 -7.38
CA LEU A 107 4.50 2.73 -6.63
C LEU A 107 4.04 2.28 -5.24
N GLY A 108 3.48 1.08 -5.11
CA GLY A 108 3.13 0.49 -3.82
C GLY A 108 4.33 0.37 -2.88
N ALA A 109 5.50 0.01 -3.42
CA ALA A 109 6.75 0.00 -2.66
C ALA A 109 7.16 1.40 -2.18
N LEU A 110 7.05 2.43 -3.01
CA LEU A 110 7.31 3.82 -2.59
C LEU A 110 6.39 4.25 -1.44
N VAL A 111 5.10 3.99 -1.58
CA VAL A 111 4.11 4.30 -0.53
C VAL A 111 4.45 3.56 0.77
N SER A 112 4.84 2.29 0.68
CA SER A 112 5.29 1.48 1.84
C SER A 112 6.50 2.10 2.53
N MET A 113 7.52 2.51 1.77
CA MET A 113 8.73 3.14 2.31
C MET A 113 8.42 4.47 3.00
N LEU A 114 7.59 5.32 2.40
CA LEU A 114 7.17 6.58 2.99
C LEU A 114 6.31 6.37 4.25
N ALA A 115 5.37 5.44 4.21
CA ALA A 115 4.54 5.12 5.37
C ALA A 115 5.37 4.59 6.55
N LEU A 116 6.34 3.70 6.27
CA LEU A 116 7.27 3.19 7.29
C LEU A 116 8.18 4.29 7.85
N TYR A 117 8.67 5.19 6.99
CA TYR A 117 9.42 6.36 7.45
C TYR A 117 8.62 7.20 8.44
N TYR A 118 7.40 7.59 8.08
CA TYR A 118 6.56 8.43 8.95
C TYR A 118 6.13 7.69 10.22
N LEU A 119 5.84 6.40 10.14
CA LEU A 119 5.52 5.57 11.31
C LEU A 119 6.72 5.49 12.26
N GLY A 120 7.89 5.12 11.77
CA GLY A 120 9.11 5.04 12.55
C GLY A 120 9.53 6.40 13.14
N LYS A 121 9.38 7.48 12.35
CA LYS A 121 9.64 8.85 12.80
C LYS A 121 8.74 9.25 13.96
N THR A 122 7.45 8.91 13.91
CA THR A 122 6.49 9.27 14.97
C THR A 122 6.66 8.41 16.22
N MET A 123 7.10 7.15 16.07
CA MET A 123 7.31 6.23 17.20
C MET A 123 8.65 6.45 17.90
N LEU A 124 9.74 6.55 17.14
CA LEU A 124 11.12 6.39 17.64
C LEU A 124 12.08 7.49 17.14
N GLY A 125 11.61 8.45 16.37
CA GLY A 125 12.42 9.53 15.82
C GLY A 125 12.81 9.34 14.36
N TRP A 126 13.26 10.44 13.73
CA TRP A 126 13.49 10.48 12.28
C TRP A 126 14.61 9.53 11.81
N GLN A 127 15.65 9.31 12.61
CA GLN A 127 16.75 8.40 12.29
C GLN A 127 16.24 6.98 12.11
N THR A 128 15.44 6.50 13.08
CA THR A 128 14.86 5.16 13.04
C THR A 128 13.89 5.01 11.87
N GLY A 129 13.06 6.02 11.61
CA GLY A 129 12.17 6.02 10.46
C GLY A 129 12.91 5.94 9.13
N LEU A 130 13.97 6.76 8.96
CA LEU A 130 14.76 6.78 7.73
C LEU A 130 15.53 5.46 7.52
N LEU A 131 16.22 4.99 8.56
CA LEU A 131 16.95 3.71 8.52
C LEU A 131 16.01 2.54 8.22
N GLY A 132 14.85 2.48 8.88
CA GLY A 132 13.85 1.44 8.61
C GLY A 132 13.35 1.45 7.18
N SER A 133 13.06 2.64 6.63
CA SER A 133 12.62 2.79 5.24
C SER A 133 13.70 2.36 4.23
N ILE A 134 14.96 2.76 4.43
CA ILE A 134 16.09 2.37 3.57
C ILE A 134 16.37 0.86 3.69
N SER A 135 16.33 0.32 4.91
CA SER A 135 16.52 -1.12 5.13
C SER A 135 15.46 -1.96 4.42
N LEU A 136 14.21 -1.47 4.35
CA LEU A 136 13.13 -2.13 3.62
C LEU A 136 13.48 -2.27 2.12
N ALA A 137 14.04 -1.22 1.50
CA ALA A 137 14.51 -1.25 0.11
C ALA A 137 15.73 -2.18 -0.11
N GLY A 138 16.44 -2.58 0.94
CA GLY A 138 17.50 -3.58 0.90
C GLY A 138 17.02 -5.02 1.03
N MET A 139 15.74 -5.27 1.31
CA MET A 139 15.20 -6.62 1.45
C MET A 139 14.84 -7.23 0.09
N PRO A 140 15.43 -8.37 -0.31
CA PRO A 140 15.18 -8.97 -1.63
C PRO A 140 13.70 -9.27 -1.88
N ALA A 141 12.97 -9.76 -0.87
CA ALA A 141 11.55 -10.05 -0.98
C ALA A 141 10.70 -8.79 -1.24
N PHE A 142 11.06 -7.66 -0.63
CA PHE A 142 10.36 -6.39 -0.83
C PHE A 142 10.62 -5.82 -2.24
N VAL A 143 11.88 -5.80 -2.65
CA VAL A 143 12.27 -5.36 -4.00
C VAL A 143 11.68 -6.30 -5.06
N GLY A 144 11.69 -7.62 -4.81
CA GLY A 144 11.03 -8.60 -5.67
C GLY A 144 9.54 -8.32 -5.84
N ALA A 145 8.81 -8.06 -4.74
CA ALA A 145 7.40 -7.71 -4.81
C ALA A 145 7.13 -6.40 -5.58
N ALA A 146 8.07 -5.44 -5.55
CA ALA A 146 7.98 -4.20 -6.34
C ALA A 146 8.17 -4.44 -7.85
N HIS A 147 8.92 -5.48 -8.23
CA HIS A 147 9.19 -5.87 -9.63
C HIS A 147 8.23 -6.94 -10.17
N PHE A 148 7.23 -7.32 -9.41
CA PHE A 148 6.32 -8.40 -9.75
C PHE A 148 4.88 -7.86 -9.83
N ALA A 149 4.18 -8.06 -10.95
CA ALA A 149 2.82 -7.56 -11.18
C ALA A 149 1.78 -8.37 -10.36
N ASN A 150 1.89 -8.25 -9.02
CA ASN A 150 1.07 -8.95 -8.03
C ASN A 150 0.63 -7.96 -6.94
N PRO A 151 -0.56 -8.07 -6.35
CA PRO A 151 -1.09 -7.12 -5.37
C PRO A 151 -0.33 -7.04 -4.03
N ASP A 152 0.72 -7.84 -3.81
CA ASP A 152 1.46 -7.88 -2.53
C ASP A 152 2.09 -6.55 -2.14
N SER A 153 2.67 -5.84 -3.09
CA SER A 153 3.24 -4.51 -2.85
C SER A 153 2.16 -3.48 -2.47
N LEU A 154 0.97 -3.55 -3.10
CA LEU A 154 -0.18 -2.69 -2.78
C LEU A 154 -0.76 -3.05 -1.40
N LEU A 155 -0.82 -4.33 -1.05
CA LEU A 155 -1.21 -4.79 0.27
C LEU A 155 -0.26 -4.26 1.34
N ASN A 156 1.06 -4.37 1.16
CA ASN A 156 2.06 -3.84 2.09
C ASN A 156 1.88 -2.33 2.30
N ALA A 157 1.67 -1.57 1.22
CA ALA A 157 1.40 -0.15 1.28
C ALA A 157 0.15 0.15 2.12
N SER A 158 -0.95 -0.56 1.89
CA SER A 158 -2.19 -0.35 2.63
C SER A 158 -2.05 -0.69 4.11
N ILE A 159 -1.36 -1.79 4.46
CA ILE A 159 -1.11 -2.18 5.85
C ILE A 159 -0.29 -1.10 6.57
N LEU A 160 0.83 -0.65 5.98
CA LEU A 160 1.68 0.36 6.60
C LEU A 160 0.98 1.72 6.74
N CYS A 161 0.18 2.12 5.74
CA CYS A 161 -0.66 3.32 5.82
C CYS A 161 -1.73 3.20 6.92
N THR A 162 -2.34 2.02 7.08
CA THR A 162 -3.32 1.75 8.14
C THR A 162 -2.69 1.85 9.52
N LEU A 163 -1.51 1.25 9.70
CA LEU A 163 -0.78 1.32 10.97
C LEU A 163 -0.32 2.75 11.29
N LEU A 164 0.15 3.49 10.29
CA LEU A 164 0.52 4.90 10.44
C LEU A 164 -0.69 5.75 10.85
N ALA A 165 -1.81 5.62 10.13
CA ALA A 165 -3.04 6.35 10.42
C ALA A 165 -3.56 6.03 11.83
N PHE A 166 -3.60 4.74 12.19
CA PHE A 166 -3.97 4.31 13.52
C PHE A 166 -3.06 4.93 14.59
N TYR A 167 -1.73 4.85 14.42
CA TYR A 167 -0.79 5.34 15.42
C TYR A 167 -0.88 6.86 15.61
N LEU A 168 -1.04 7.62 14.53
CA LEU A 168 -1.28 9.07 14.58
C LEU A 168 -2.59 9.40 15.31
N GLY A 169 -3.65 8.64 15.07
CA GLY A 169 -4.91 8.75 15.79
C GLY A 169 -4.80 8.39 17.26
N TYR A 170 -4.03 7.34 17.57
CA TYR A 170 -3.75 6.90 18.93
C TYR A 170 -3.01 7.97 19.74
N GLN A 171 -1.95 8.56 19.18
CA GLN A 171 -1.17 9.63 19.87
C GLN A 171 -2.00 10.88 20.13
N LYS A 172 -2.81 11.32 19.17
CA LYS A 172 -3.60 12.55 19.25
C LYS A 172 -4.93 12.39 20.01
N GLY A 173 -5.21 11.22 20.53
CA GLY A 173 -6.48 10.92 21.18
C GLY A 173 -7.60 10.62 20.15
N THR A 174 -8.62 11.43 20.05
CA THR A 174 -9.72 11.28 19.09
C THR A 174 -9.47 12.16 17.87
N SER A 175 -8.73 11.68 16.89
CA SER A 175 -8.40 12.50 15.74
C SER A 175 -8.99 11.91 14.45
N THR A 176 -9.16 12.78 13.44
CA THR A 176 -9.54 12.40 12.07
C THR A 176 -8.63 11.33 11.45
N TRP A 177 -7.40 11.16 11.98
CA TRP A 177 -6.50 10.09 11.56
C TRP A 177 -7.08 8.68 11.75
N MET A 178 -7.93 8.49 12.78
CA MET A 178 -8.63 7.21 12.94
C MET A 178 -9.57 6.90 11.77
N LEU A 179 -10.11 7.91 11.09
CA LEU A 179 -10.94 7.72 9.89
C LEU A 179 -10.13 7.22 8.70
N TRP A 180 -8.88 7.66 8.58
CA TRP A 180 -7.97 7.18 7.53
C TRP A 180 -7.65 5.70 7.63
N THR A 181 -7.73 5.09 8.83
CA THR A 181 -7.58 3.63 8.97
C THR A 181 -8.63 2.89 8.14
N GLY A 182 -9.87 3.39 8.13
CA GLY A 182 -10.95 2.80 7.32
C GLY A 182 -10.67 2.91 5.82
N ILE A 183 -10.25 4.09 5.36
CA ILE A 183 -9.93 4.30 3.93
C ILE A 183 -8.78 3.39 3.49
N THR A 184 -7.66 3.39 4.22
CA THR A 184 -6.47 2.60 3.84
C THR A 184 -6.71 1.10 3.92
N THR A 185 -7.49 0.64 4.90
CA THR A 185 -7.91 -0.77 4.99
C THR A 185 -8.86 -1.13 3.85
N GLY A 186 -9.78 -0.23 3.46
CA GLY A 186 -10.67 -0.41 2.32
C GLY A 186 -9.92 -0.54 0.99
N VAL A 187 -8.90 0.29 0.78
CA VAL A 187 -7.98 0.18 -0.38
C VAL A 187 -7.25 -1.17 -0.35
N GLY A 188 -6.77 -1.60 0.81
CA GLY A 188 -6.15 -2.92 0.96
C GLY A 188 -7.11 -4.08 0.68
N MET A 189 -8.38 -3.96 1.09
CA MET A 189 -9.41 -4.95 0.77
C MET A 189 -9.62 -5.08 -0.74
N LEU A 190 -9.56 -3.97 -1.49
CA LEU A 190 -9.60 -3.97 -2.96
C LEU A 190 -8.28 -4.46 -3.60
N ALA A 191 -7.16 -4.48 -2.86
CA ALA A 191 -5.89 -5.02 -3.35
C ALA A 191 -5.82 -6.55 -3.24
N LYS A 192 -6.07 -7.10 -2.04
CA LYS A 192 -5.87 -8.54 -1.78
C LYS A 192 -6.96 -9.20 -0.92
N GLY A 193 -8.04 -8.50 -0.60
CA GLY A 193 -9.17 -9.04 0.14
C GLY A 193 -8.97 -9.05 1.66
N PRO A 194 -9.57 -10.03 2.39
CA PRO A 194 -9.72 -10.00 3.86
C PRO A 194 -8.42 -9.90 4.65
N ILE A 195 -7.30 -10.36 4.09
CA ILE A 195 -5.98 -10.29 4.73
C ILE A 195 -5.57 -8.85 5.07
N ALA A 196 -6.03 -7.88 4.26
CA ALA A 196 -5.77 -6.45 4.46
C ALA A 196 -6.49 -5.88 5.70
N VAL A 197 -7.51 -6.56 6.19
CA VAL A 197 -8.20 -6.24 7.45
C VAL A 197 -7.59 -7.04 8.60
N ALA A 198 -7.36 -8.33 8.39
CA ALA A 198 -6.93 -9.27 9.42
C ALA A 198 -5.54 -8.92 9.98
N LEU A 199 -4.55 -8.67 9.10
CA LEU A 199 -3.18 -8.40 9.54
C LEU A 199 -3.05 -7.09 10.34
N PRO A 200 -3.43 -5.91 9.82
CA PRO A 200 -3.32 -4.68 10.60
C PRO A 200 -4.26 -4.70 11.81
N GLY A 201 -5.44 -5.32 11.70
CA GLY A 201 -6.37 -5.48 12.82
C GLY A 201 -5.76 -6.28 13.98
N LEU A 202 -5.10 -7.39 13.67
CA LEU A 202 -4.39 -8.19 14.67
C LEU A 202 -3.22 -7.41 15.30
N MET A 203 -2.41 -6.71 14.48
CA MET A 203 -1.30 -5.89 14.99
C MET A 203 -1.80 -4.77 15.91
N ILE A 204 -2.86 -4.08 15.52
CA ILE A 204 -3.49 -3.03 16.33
C ILE A 204 -4.06 -3.61 17.64
N LEU A 205 -4.72 -4.75 17.57
CA LEU A 205 -5.27 -5.41 18.75
C LEU A 205 -4.17 -5.80 19.75
N VAL A 206 -3.10 -6.45 19.27
CA VAL A 206 -1.94 -6.80 20.10
C VAL A 206 -1.32 -5.58 20.74
N PHE A 207 -1.13 -4.51 19.97
CA PHE A 207 -0.61 -3.23 20.48
C PHE A 207 -1.49 -2.65 21.60
N LEU A 208 -2.82 -2.59 21.40
CA LEU A 208 -3.75 -2.04 22.39
C LEU A 208 -3.88 -2.89 23.65
N VAL A 209 -3.78 -4.21 23.51
CA VAL A 209 -3.73 -5.14 24.66
C VAL A 209 -2.44 -4.90 25.47
N TRP A 210 -1.31 -4.78 24.78
CA TRP A 210 -0.01 -4.49 25.42
C TRP A 210 -0.02 -3.17 26.19
N GLU A 211 -0.55 -2.11 25.58
CA GLU A 211 -0.69 -0.79 26.16
C GLU A 211 -1.82 -0.68 27.19
N LYS A 212 -2.63 -1.75 27.42
CA LYS A 212 -3.82 -1.77 28.28
C LYS A 212 -4.84 -0.67 27.95
N GLN A 213 -4.96 -0.32 26.66
CA GLN A 213 -5.78 0.78 26.15
C GLN A 213 -6.94 0.30 25.24
N THR A 214 -7.43 -0.90 25.45
CA THR A 214 -8.50 -1.51 24.62
C THR A 214 -9.80 -0.70 24.58
N ARG A 215 -10.09 0.11 25.61
CA ARG A 215 -11.24 1.02 25.64
C ARG A 215 -11.24 2.06 24.52
N ARG A 216 -10.08 2.37 23.94
CA ARG A 216 -9.98 3.30 22.79
C ARG A 216 -10.63 2.75 21.50
N LEU A 217 -10.87 1.44 21.41
CA LEU A 217 -11.63 0.84 20.31
C LEU A 217 -13.13 1.21 20.33
N GLN A 218 -13.64 1.74 21.43
CA GLN A 218 -15.06 2.09 21.58
C GLN A 218 -15.37 3.55 21.17
N SER A 219 -14.50 4.21 20.44
CA SER A 219 -14.70 5.60 20.02
C SER A 219 -15.67 5.73 18.84
N VAL A 220 -16.36 6.86 18.75
CA VAL A 220 -17.20 7.25 17.58
C VAL A 220 -16.38 7.21 16.27
N HIS A 221 -15.07 7.45 16.35
CA HIS A 221 -14.16 7.39 15.21
C HIS A 221 -13.96 5.97 14.67
N LEU A 222 -14.13 4.93 15.51
CA LEU A 222 -14.12 3.55 15.03
C LEU A 222 -15.32 3.27 14.11
N LEU A 223 -16.51 3.74 14.51
CA LEU A 223 -17.69 3.63 13.64
C LEU A 223 -17.48 4.37 12.32
N GLY A 224 -16.95 5.59 12.37
CA GLY A 224 -16.58 6.37 11.18
C GLY A 224 -15.56 5.63 10.29
N SER A 225 -14.54 4.99 10.88
CA SER A 225 -13.58 4.15 10.16
C SER A 225 -14.27 2.98 9.45
N VAL A 226 -15.17 2.28 10.13
CA VAL A 226 -15.92 1.15 9.53
C VAL A 226 -16.79 1.65 8.38
N LEU A 227 -17.47 2.78 8.54
CA LEU A 227 -18.29 3.37 7.47
C LEU A 227 -17.44 3.77 6.26
N LEU A 228 -16.27 4.38 6.48
CA LEU A 228 -15.36 4.72 5.38
C LEU A 228 -14.75 3.48 4.73
N PHE A 229 -14.41 2.44 5.49
CA PHE A 229 -14.00 1.16 4.94
C PHE A 229 -15.07 0.58 4.01
N LEU A 230 -16.33 0.55 4.47
CA LEU A 230 -17.44 0.07 3.66
C LEU A 230 -17.66 0.96 2.42
N LEU A 231 -17.56 2.28 2.56
CA LEU A 231 -17.70 3.20 1.43
C LEU A 231 -16.65 2.98 0.35
N VAL A 232 -15.43 2.62 0.72
CA VAL A 232 -14.33 2.35 -0.22
C VAL A 232 -14.41 0.96 -0.82
N ALA A 233 -14.62 -0.07 0.00
CA ALA A 233 -14.56 -1.46 -0.47
C ALA A 233 -15.91 -1.97 -1.01
N ALA A 234 -17.01 -1.72 -0.31
CA ALA A 234 -18.30 -2.34 -0.61
C ALA A 234 -18.86 -2.04 -2.00
N PRO A 235 -18.69 -0.84 -2.62
CA PRO A 235 -19.27 -0.57 -3.93
C PRO A 235 -18.79 -1.56 -5.00
N TRP A 236 -17.48 -1.83 -5.08
CA TRP A 236 -16.97 -2.78 -6.05
C TRP A 236 -17.41 -4.22 -5.75
N TYR A 237 -17.32 -4.65 -4.49
CA TYR A 237 -17.78 -6.00 -4.10
C TYR A 237 -19.27 -6.20 -4.37
N ALA A 238 -20.10 -5.20 -4.09
CA ALA A 238 -21.54 -5.28 -4.38
C ALA A 238 -21.78 -5.37 -5.89
N TRP A 239 -21.11 -4.53 -6.68
CA TRP A 239 -21.31 -4.47 -8.13
C TRP A 239 -20.85 -5.75 -8.82
N VAL A 240 -19.64 -6.23 -8.56
CA VAL A 240 -19.16 -7.50 -9.13
C VAL A 240 -20.07 -8.67 -8.72
N GLY A 241 -20.63 -8.63 -7.51
CA GLY A 241 -21.61 -9.63 -7.07
C GLY A 241 -22.88 -9.65 -7.91
N VAL A 242 -23.44 -8.49 -8.19
CA VAL A 242 -24.64 -8.37 -9.03
C VAL A 242 -24.36 -8.82 -10.46
N GLU A 243 -23.28 -8.31 -11.07
CA GLU A 243 -22.91 -8.64 -12.46
C GLU A 243 -22.62 -10.13 -12.66
N THR A 244 -22.00 -10.78 -11.67
CA THR A 244 -21.61 -12.20 -11.76
C THR A 244 -22.58 -13.14 -11.06
N LYS A 245 -23.75 -12.67 -10.63
CA LYS A 245 -24.74 -13.46 -9.86
C LYS A 245 -24.09 -14.15 -8.65
N PHE A 246 -23.17 -13.43 -7.96
CA PHE A 246 -22.36 -13.89 -6.82
C PHE A 246 -21.37 -15.04 -7.12
N GLU A 247 -21.14 -15.37 -8.39
CA GLU A 247 -20.19 -16.40 -8.77
C GLU A 247 -18.76 -16.00 -8.39
N TRP A 248 -18.41 -14.73 -8.62
CA TRP A 248 -17.12 -14.18 -8.20
C TRP A 248 -16.89 -14.35 -6.68
N HIS A 249 -17.87 -14.03 -5.85
CA HIS A 249 -17.76 -14.16 -4.39
C HIS A 249 -17.55 -15.61 -3.95
N ARG A 250 -18.31 -16.55 -4.53
CA ARG A 250 -18.16 -17.97 -4.24
C ARG A 250 -16.76 -18.47 -4.61
N GLY A 251 -16.25 -18.07 -5.75
CA GLY A 251 -14.89 -18.41 -6.17
C GLY A 251 -13.84 -17.81 -5.27
N PHE A 252 -13.89 -16.51 -5.04
CA PHE A 252 -12.90 -15.78 -4.25
C PHE A 252 -12.86 -16.20 -2.78
N PHE A 253 -14.00 -16.22 -2.10
CA PHE A 253 -14.03 -16.50 -0.66
C PHE A 253 -13.94 -18.00 -0.33
N LEU A 254 -14.53 -18.89 -1.12
CA LEU A 254 -14.58 -20.32 -0.80
C LEU A 254 -13.43 -21.15 -1.40
N LYS A 255 -12.87 -20.73 -2.55
CA LYS A 255 -11.76 -21.49 -3.19
C LYS A 255 -10.38 -20.93 -2.89
N HIS A 256 -10.25 -19.61 -2.72
CA HIS A 256 -8.95 -18.95 -2.60
C HIS A 256 -8.65 -18.38 -1.21
N ASN A 257 -9.64 -18.25 -0.30
CA ASN A 257 -9.44 -17.66 1.03
C ASN A 257 -9.92 -18.55 2.19
N LEU A 258 -10.49 -19.71 1.92
CA LEU A 258 -10.79 -20.78 2.87
C LEU A 258 -10.16 -22.08 2.41
#